data_0ff8d738635c6e66df0197b67c0c8a83
#
_entry.id   0ff8d738635c6e66df0197b67c0c8a83
#
_cell.length_a   1.000
_cell.length_b   1.000
_cell.length_c   1.000
_cell.angle_alpha   90.00
_cell.angle_beta   90.00
_cell.angle_gamma   90.00
#
_symmetry.space_group_name_H-M   'P 1'
#
loop_
_entity.id
_entity.type
_entity.pdbx_description
1 polymer ?
#
loop_
_entity_poly.entity_id
_entity_poly.type
_entity_poly.pdbx_seq_one_letter_code
_entity_poly.pdbx_strand_id
1 'polypeptide(L)'
;LSQQHKHLPEVQHVCGLSEAPIFIPIVDDYYSGMEVTVGIHSRLCNKPVSIDKVQQALEDFYKDSTIITVVPFTENSNTGMLNANQLSNTDSMKIYVTGNDERIMVHAIFDNLGKGASGAAVQCMNIALGLPEDTGLALG
;
A
#
# COMPACT_ATOMS: atom_id res chain seq x y z
N LEU A 1 10.16 17.96 -11.53
CA LEU A 1 10.29 16.82 -10.60
C LEU A 1 11.77 16.57 -10.30
N SER A 2 12.30 17.30 -9.28
CA SER A 2 13.74 17.36 -9.00
C SER A 2 14.29 16.16 -8.21
N GLN A 3 13.48 15.16 -7.85
CA GLN A 3 13.84 14.08 -6.94
C GLN A 3 14.39 14.57 -5.58
N GLN A 4 13.78 15.65 -5.04
CA GLN A 4 14.15 16.28 -3.77
C GLN A 4 12.97 16.31 -2.79
N HIS A 5 12.05 15.38 -2.91
CA HIS A 5 10.87 15.32 -2.03
C HIS A 5 11.26 14.89 -0.60
N LYS A 6 10.62 15.51 0.39
CA LYS A 6 10.88 15.23 1.83
C LYS A 6 10.72 13.76 2.22
N HIS A 7 9.91 12.98 1.50
CA HIS A 7 9.72 11.56 1.77
C HIS A 7 10.88 10.67 1.30
N LEU A 8 11.77 11.14 0.41
CA LEU A 8 12.89 10.32 -0.07
C LEU A 8 13.83 9.86 1.05
N PRO A 9 14.36 10.76 1.91
CA PRO A 9 15.20 10.33 3.03
C PRO A 9 14.41 9.50 4.07
N GLU A 10 13.12 9.77 4.24
CA GLU A 10 12.25 8.99 5.13
C GLU A 10 12.10 7.54 4.63
N VAL A 11 11.73 7.35 3.36
CA VAL A 11 11.62 6.01 2.74
C VAL A 11 12.96 5.28 2.79
N GLN A 12 14.06 5.96 2.44
CA GLN A 12 15.40 5.37 2.50
C GLN A 12 15.74 4.88 3.92
N HIS A 13 15.47 5.70 4.93
CA HIS A 13 15.75 5.35 6.34
C HIS A 13 14.86 4.21 6.85
N VAL A 14 13.55 4.32 6.67
CA VAL A 14 12.57 3.34 7.19
C VAL A 14 12.71 1.97 6.50
N CYS A 15 12.96 1.97 5.19
CA CYS A 15 13.13 0.74 4.42
C CYS A 15 14.57 0.19 4.43
N GLY A 16 15.53 0.88 5.06
CA GLY A 16 16.94 0.46 5.12
C GLY A 16 17.60 0.40 3.75
N LEU A 17 17.23 1.29 2.82
CA LEU A 17 17.76 1.30 1.47
C LEU A 17 19.15 1.98 1.44
N SER A 18 20.09 1.40 0.68
CA SER A 18 21.41 2.01 0.44
C SER A 18 21.31 3.29 -0.41
N GLU A 19 20.35 3.33 -1.33
CA GLU A 19 20.09 4.44 -2.22
C GLU A 19 18.63 4.91 -2.09
N ALA A 20 18.39 6.21 -2.28
CA ALA A 20 17.04 6.75 -2.30
C ALA A 20 16.27 6.19 -3.53
N PRO A 21 15.00 5.80 -3.38
CA PRO A 21 14.22 5.29 -4.50
C PRO A 21 13.86 6.41 -5.48
N ILE A 22 13.51 6.06 -6.71
CA ILE A 22 12.85 6.97 -7.63
C ILE A 22 11.45 7.23 -7.11
N PHE A 23 11.11 8.50 -6.88
CA PHE A 23 9.80 8.91 -6.38
C PHE A 23 9.09 9.80 -7.40
N ILE A 24 7.90 9.39 -7.83
CA ILE A 24 7.10 10.06 -8.86
C ILE A 24 5.76 10.47 -8.25
N PRO A 25 5.67 11.65 -7.61
CA PRO A 25 4.39 12.16 -7.11
C PRO A 25 3.49 12.56 -8.29
N ILE A 26 2.27 12.04 -8.31
CA ILE A 26 1.21 12.37 -9.26
C ILE A 26 0.04 12.96 -8.46
N VAL A 27 -0.55 14.03 -8.98
CA VAL A 27 -1.74 14.68 -8.40
C VAL A 27 -2.83 14.64 -9.45
N ASP A 28 -4.04 14.30 -9.02
CA ASP A 28 -5.20 14.18 -9.88
C ASP A 28 -6.38 14.99 -9.32
N ASP A 29 -7.45 15.15 -10.09
CA ASP A 29 -8.60 16.00 -9.80
C ASP A 29 -9.72 15.23 -9.08
N TYR A 30 -9.44 14.80 -7.83
CA TYR A 30 -10.44 14.27 -6.91
C TYR A 30 -10.12 14.69 -5.47
N TYR A 31 -11.17 14.77 -4.62
CA TYR A 31 -11.06 15.28 -3.26
C TYR A 31 -10.12 14.45 -2.38
N SER A 32 -10.28 13.14 -2.39
CA SER A 32 -9.46 12.22 -1.60
C SER A 32 -9.29 10.88 -2.30
N GLY A 33 -8.25 10.18 -1.92
CA GLY A 33 -7.83 8.90 -2.48
C GLY A 33 -6.35 8.93 -2.79
N MET A 34 -5.72 7.79 -2.72
CA MET A 34 -4.30 7.63 -3.00
C MET A 34 -4.01 6.22 -3.50
N GLU A 35 -3.14 6.14 -4.47
CA GLU A 35 -2.48 4.90 -4.88
C GLU A 35 -0.97 5.06 -4.70
N VAL A 36 -0.35 4.08 -4.04
CA VAL A 36 1.09 3.95 -3.95
C VAL A 36 1.51 2.67 -4.66
N THR A 37 2.31 2.81 -5.71
CA THR A 37 2.79 1.68 -6.50
C THR A 37 4.28 1.46 -6.29
N VAL A 38 4.66 0.22 -5.96
CA VAL A 38 6.03 -0.23 -5.83
C VAL A 38 6.34 -1.28 -6.89
N GLY A 39 7.28 -0.96 -7.79
CA GLY A 39 7.77 -1.89 -8.80
C GLY A 39 8.91 -2.75 -8.27
N ILE A 40 8.80 -4.06 -8.45
CA ILE A 40 9.80 -5.05 -8.04
C ILE A 40 10.32 -5.77 -9.30
N HIS A 41 11.62 -5.63 -9.56
CA HIS A 41 12.31 -6.46 -10.54
C HIS A 41 12.83 -7.72 -9.84
N SER A 42 12.25 -8.89 -10.14
CA SER A 42 12.58 -10.14 -9.44
C SER A 42 14.06 -10.48 -9.46
N ARG A 43 14.76 -10.16 -10.57
CA ARG A 43 16.22 -10.36 -10.71
C ARG A 43 17.08 -9.50 -9.77
N LEU A 44 16.51 -8.43 -9.18
CA LEU A 44 17.20 -7.56 -8.23
C LEU A 44 16.95 -7.95 -6.77
N CYS A 45 16.12 -8.95 -6.54
CA CYS A 45 15.85 -9.48 -5.21
C CYS A 45 17.01 -10.38 -4.76
N ASN A 46 17.29 -10.41 -3.46
CA ASN A 46 18.33 -11.25 -2.86
C ASN A 46 18.07 -12.76 -3.04
N LYS A 47 16.82 -13.14 -3.29
CA LYS A 47 16.38 -14.52 -3.58
C LYS A 47 15.38 -14.50 -4.72
N PRO A 48 15.29 -15.58 -5.52
CA PRO A 48 14.26 -15.69 -6.55
C PRO A 48 12.86 -15.51 -5.97
N VAL A 49 12.10 -14.60 -6.53
CA VAL A 49 10.73 -14.30 -6.14
C VAL A 49 9.82 -14.42 -7.36
N SER A 50 8.63 -15.00 -7.17
CA SER A 50 7.53 -15.02 -8.16
C SER A 50 6.39 -14.14 -7.68
N ILE A 51 5.48 -13.78 -8.57
CA ILE A 51 4.32 -12.99 -8.25
C ILE A 51 3.45 -13.69 -7.18
N ASP A 52 3.27 -15.01 -7.28
CA ASP A 52 2.51 -15.79 -6.30
C ASP A 52 3.14 -15.74 -4.91
N LYS A 53 4.48 -15.76 -4.82
CA LYS A 53 5.18 -15.65 -3.53
C LYS A 53 5.00 -14.26 -2.89
N VAL A 54 4.97 -13.21 -3.69
CA VAL A 54 4.71 -11.84 -3.19
C VAL A 54 3.27 -11.74 -2.70
N GLN A 55 2.31 -12.24 -3.49
CA GLN A 55 0.90 -12.31 -3.10
C GLN A 55 0.73 -13.05 -1.77
N GLN A 56 1.24 -14.28 -1.70
CA GLN A 56 1.12 -15.12 -0.52
C GLN A 56 1.76 -14.50 0.73
N ALA A 57 2.93 -13.87 0.58
CA ALA A 57 3.61 -13.20 1.69
C ALA A 57 2.78 -12.03 2.26
N LEU A 58 2.12 -11.28 1.40
CA LEU A 58 1.23 -10.19 1.82
C LEU A 58 -0.05 -10.73 2.46
N GLU A 59 -0.67 -11.76 1.86
CA GLU A 59 -1.85 -12.43 2.43
C GLU A 59 -1.56 -13.00 3.82
N ASP A 60 -0.44 -13.69 3.99
CA ASP A 60 -0.04 -14.26 5.28
C ASP A 60 0.23 -13.18 6.33
N PHE A 61 0.82 -12.06 5.91
CA PHE A 61 1.15 -10.95 6.81
C PHE A 61 -0.09 -10.20 7.29
N TYR A 62 -1.06 -9.98 6.40
CA TYR A 62 -2.27 -9.19 6.70
C TYR A 62 -3.52 -10.04 6.97
N LYS A 63 -3.40 -11.37 7.08
CA LYS A 63 -4.54 -12.31 7.25
C LYS A 63 -5.49 -11.98 8.41
N ASP A 64 -4.96 -11.41 9.48
CA ASP A 64 -5.71 -11.09 10.70
C ASP A 64 -6.08 -9.59 10.79
N SER A 65 -5.77 -8.79 9.76
CA SER A 65 -6.11 -7.37 9.76
C SER A 65 -7.57 -7.14 9.41
N THR A 66 -8.24 -6.29 10.19
CA THR A 66 -9.61 -5.82 9.90
C THR A 66 -9.62 -4.59 9.01
N ILE A 67 -8.47 -3.92 8.85
CA ILE A 67 -8.33 -2.63 8.15
C ILE A 67 -7.71 -2.81 6.76
N ILE A 68 -6.83 -3.82 6.60
CA ILE A 68 -6.07 -4.04 5.37
C ILE A 68 -6.53 -5.33 4.71
N THR A 69 -6.91 -5.25 3.45
CA THR A 69 -7.29 -6.40 2.62
C THR A 69 -6.29 -6.58 1.48
N VAL A 70 -5.69 -7.75 1.38
CA VAL A 70 -4.94 -8.15 0.19
C VAL A 70 -5.92 -8.79 -0.78
N VAL A 71 -6.12 -8.17 -1.94
CA VAL A 71 -7.12 -8.61 -2.92
C VAL A 71 -6.61 -9.86 -3.63
N PRO A 72 -7.39 -10.96 -3.68
CA PRO A 72 -6.97 -12.20 -4.32
C PRO A 72 -6.61 -11.99 -5.78
N PHE A 73 -5.58 -12.68 -6.25
CA PHE A 73 -5.07 -12.54 -7.61
C PHE A 73 -6.13 -12.85 -8.70
N THR A 74 -7.05 -13.76 -8.42
CA THR A 74 -8.16 -14.11 -9.31
C THR A 74 -9.14 -12.96 -9.55
N GLU A 75 -9.30 -12.07 -8.57
CA GLU A 75 -10.13 -10.87 -8.71
C GLU A 75 -9.39 -9.75 -9.43
N ASN A 76 -8.06 -9.71 -9.30
CA ASN A 76 -7.19 -8.72 -9.95
C ASN A 76 -7.04 -8.94 -11.46
N SER A 77 -7.10 -10.18 -11.93
CA SER A 77 -6.81 -10.54 -13.33
C SER A 77 -7.77 -9.92 -14.35
N ASN A 78 -8.90 -9.38 -13.90
CA ASN A 78 -9.93 -8.76 -14.74
C ASN A 78 -9.95 -7.23 -14.67
N THR A 79 -9.13 -6.60 -13.82
CA THR A 79 -9.10 -5.15 -13.70
C THR A 79 -8.00 -4.56 -14.57
N GLY A 80 -8.36 -4.05 -15.74
CA GLY A 80 -7.43 -3.32 -16.61
C GLY A 80 -6.97 -1.97 -16.02
N MET A 81 -7.64 -1.48 -14.96
CA MET A 81 -7.35 -0.21 -14.29
C MET A 81 -7.68 -0.32 -12.80
N LEU A 82 -6.87 0.31 -11.96
CA LEU A 82 -7.12 0.50 -10.55
C LEU A 82 -7.67 1.92 -10.31
N ASN A 83 -8.66 2.04 -9.44
CA ASN A 83 -9.26 3.32 -9.11
C ASN A 83 -8.68 3.84 -7.80
N ALA A 84 -7.84 4.88 -7.85
CA ALA A 84 -7.14 5.44 -6.71
C ALA A 84 -8.08 6.02 -5.64
N ASN A 85 -9.33 6.38 -6.00
CA ASN A 85 -10.30 6.93 -5.05
C ASN A 85 -11.38 5.95 -4.60
N GLN A 86 -11.24 4.64 -4.87
CA GLN A 86 -12.24 3.64 -4.50
C GLN A 86 -12.48 3.50 -3.00
N LEU A 87 -11.53 3.92 -2.17
CA LEU A 87 -11.63 3.91 -0.71
C LEU A 87 -11.74 5.32 -0.10
N SER A 88 -12.14 6.32 -0.90
CA SER A 88 -12.37 7.67 -0.39
C SER A 88 -13.36 7.69 0.77
N ASN A 89 -13.06 8.47 1.79
CA ASN A 89 -13.82 8.58 3.05
C ASN A 89 -13.86 7.30 3.90
N THR A 90 -12.90 6.40 3.72
CA THR A 90 -12.74 5.22 4.58
C THR A 90 -11.36 5.18 5.23
N ASP A 91 -11.22 4.37 6.28
CA ASP A 91 -9.98 4.13 6.99
C ASP A 91 -9.36 2.76 6.62
N SER A 92 -9.86 2.14 5.56
CA SER A 92 -9.36 0.87 5.04
C SER A 92 -8.26 1.04 3.99
N MET A 93 -7.53 -0.05 3.73
CA MET A 93 -6.55 -0.15 2.65
C MET A 93 -6.76 -1.44 1.88
N LYS A 94 -6.63 -1.39 0.56
CA LYS A 94 -6.55 -2.55 -0.32
C LYS A 94 -5.18 -2.65 -0.96
N ILE A 95 -4.61 -3.84 -0.94
CA ILE A 95 -3.33 -4.15 -1.58
C ILE A 95 -3.59 -5.07 -2.76
N TYR A 96 -3.04 -4.72 -3.91
CA TYR A 96 -3.11 -5.49 -5.15
C TYR A 96 -1.71 -5.89 -5.57
N VAL A 97 -1.54 -7.10 -6.06
CA VAL A 97 -0.31 -7.56 -6.71
C VAL A 97 -0.63 -7.80 -8.18
N THR A 98 0.15 -7.22 -9.08
CA THR A 98 -0.05 -7.32 -10.53
C THR A 98 1.28 -7.54 -11.25
N GLY A 99 1.23 -7.78 -12.54
CA GLY A 99 2.43 -7.98 -13.37
C GLY A 99 2.72 -9.43 -13.72
N ASN A 100 3.95 -9.84 -13.64
CA ASN A 100 4.43 -11.20 -13.94
C ASN A 100 5.68 -11.51 -13.10
N ASP A 101 6.20 -12.75 -13.22
CA ASP A 101 7.36 -13.21 -12.42
C ASP A 101 8.65 -12.41 -12.63
N GLU A 102 8.77 -11.64 -13.70
CA GLU A 102 9.94 -10.78 -13.93
C GLU A 102 9.76 -9.36 -13.37
N ARG A 103 8.55 -8.85 -13.46
CA ARG A 103 8.14 -7.47 -13.10
C ARG A 103 6.86 -7.51 -12.32
N ILE A 104 7.00 -7.43 -11.02
CA ILE A 104 5.89 -7.48 -10.06
C ILE A 104 5.59 -6.05 -9.61
N MET A 105 4.33 -5.71 -9.55
CA MET A 105 3.86 -4.41 -9.04
C MET A 105 3.01 -4.66 -7.80
N VAL A 106 3.28 -3.95 -6.73
CA VAL A 106 2.45 -3.93 -5.53
C VAL A 106 1.80 -2.57 -5.44
N HIS A 107 0.48 -2.54 -5.39
CA HIS A 107 -0.31 -1.32 -5.30
C HIS A 107 -1.03 -1.28 -3.95
N ALA A 108 -0.90 -0.18 -3.21
CA ALA A 108 -1.69 0.09 -2.03
C ALA A 108 -2.66 1.24 -2.33
N ILE A 109 -3.96 0.99 -2.15
CA ILE A 109 -5.01 1.97 -2.36
C ILE A 109 -5.69 2.27 -1.02
N PHE A 110 -5.81 3.55 -0.70
CA PHE A 110 -6.39 4.03 0.55
C PHE A 110 -6.79 5.51 0.44
N ASP A 111 -7.53 6.01 1.40
CA ASP A 111 -7.83 7.45 1.51
C ASP A 111 -6.64 8.19 2.16
N ASN A 112 -6.10 9.19 1.48
CA ASN A 112 -4.97 9.99 1.98
C ASN A 112 -5.30 10.85 3.22
N LEU A 113 -6.57 11.16 3.45
CA LEU A 113 -7.08 11.93 4.61
C LEU A 113 -7.56 11.01 5.74
N GLY A 114 -8.13 9.84 5.40
CA GLY A 114 -8.53 8.79 6.33
C GLY A 114 -7.37 7.90 6.75
N LYS A 115 -7.25 6.70 6.15
CA LYS A 115 -6.17 5.73 6.45
C LYS A 115 -4.76 6.31 6.32
N GLY A 116 -4.57 7.26 5.41
CA GLY A 116 -3.28 7.93 5.20
C GLY A 116 -2.94 9.02 6.22
N ALA A 117 -3.88 9.46 7.07
CA ALA A 117 -3.68 10.53 8.04
C ALA A 117 -4.45 10.29 9.35
N SER A 118 -5.70 10.80 9.47
CA SER A 118 -6.48 10.75 10.71
C SER A 118 -6.81 9.33 11.16
N GLY A 119 -7.17 8.45 10.24
CA GLY A 119 -7.48 7.05 10.54
C GLY A 119 -6.27 6.29 11.09
N ALA A 120 -5.08 6.51 10.52
CA ALA A 120 -3.85 5.91 11.05
C ALA A 120 -3.53 6.42 12.46
N ALA A 121 -3.77 7.70 12.75
CA ALA A 121 -3.57 8.25 14.08
C ALA A 121 -4.52 7.62 15.11
N VAL A 122 -5.80 7.44 14.76
CA VAL A 122 -6.79 6.75 15.62
C VAL A 122 -6.40 5.29 15.82
N GLN A 123 -6.02 4.58 14.76
CA GLN A 123 -5.54 3.20 14.84
C GLN A 123 -4.35 3.08 15.81
N CYS A 124 -3.33 3.93 15.67
CA CYS A 124 -2.17 3.94 16.58
C CYS A 124 -2.57 4.22 18.03
N MET A 125 -3.50 5.16 18.25
CA MET A 125 -4.03 5.45 19.58
C MET A 125 -4.74 4.23 20.17
N ASN A 126 -5.60 3.56 19.40
CA ASN A 126 -6.31 2.36 19.83
C ASN A 126 -5.32 1.26 20.28
N ILE A 127 -4.31 0.98 19.46
CA ILE A 127 -3.26 0.00 19.78
C ILE A 127 -2.54 0.38 21.07
N ALA A 128 -2.15 1.65 21.22
CA ALA A 128 -1.45 2.14 22.42
C ALA A 128 -2.29 2.03 23.71
N LEU A 129 -3.61 2.12 23.58
CA LEU A 129 -4.57 1.99 24.69
C LEU A 129 -5.05 0.54 24.91
N GLY A 130 -4.60 -0.43 24.11
CA GLY A 130 -5.04 -1.83 24.19
C GLY A 130 -6.48 -2.07 23.72
N LEU A 131 -7.02 -1.17 22.89
CA LEU A 131 -8.33 -1.30 22.25
C LEU A 131 -8.20 -2.07 20.93
N PRO A 132 -9.29 -2.65 20.37
CA PRO A 132 -9.30 -3.13 18.99
C PRO A 132 -8.85 -2.00 18.04
N GLU A 133 -7.94 -2.31 17.12
CA GLU A 133 -7.28 -1.31 16.27
C GLU A 133 -8.24 -0.49 15.40
N ASP A 134 -9.40 -1.06 15.07
CA ASP A 134 -10.45 -0.49 14.22
C ASP A 134 -11.53 0.29 14.98
N THR A 135 -11.42 0.43 16.30
CA THR A 135 -12.40 1.13 17.12
C THR A 135 -12.61 2.57 16.65
N GLY A 136 -13.84 2.89 16.22
CA GLY A 136 -14.22 4.22 15.75
C GLY A 136 -13.72 4.58 14.34
N LEU A 137 -13.14 3.63 13.59
CA LEU A 137 -12.74 3.83 12.20
C LEU A 137 -13.89 3.50 11.24
N ALA A 138 -13.94 4.21 10.12
CA ALA A 138 -14.87 3.98 9.02
C ALA A 138 -14.27 2.95 8.06
N LEU A 139 -14.66 1.68 8.19
CA LEU A 139 -14.17 0.60 7.30
C LEU A 139 -15.02 0.52 6.02
N GLY A 140 -14.38 0.19 4.86
CA GLY A 140 -15.01 0.06 3.55
C GLY A 140 -14.59 -1.21 2.80
#